data_8c7be906943a9cc5bf84b3207c637a82
#
_entry.id   8c7be906943a9cc5bf84b3207c637a82
#
_cell.length_a   1.000
_cell.length_b   1.000
_cell.length_c   1.000
_cell.angle_alpha   90.00
_cell.angle_beta   90.00
_cell.angle_gamma   90.00
#
_symmetry.space_group_name_H-M   'P 1'
#
loop_
_entity.id
_entity.type
_entity.pdbx_description
1 polymer ?
#
loop_
_entity_poly.entity_id
_entity_poly.type
_entity_poly.pdbx_seq_one_letter_code
_entity_poly.pdbx_strand_id
1 'polypeptide(L)'
;MSQDFNYKHLYYFWVTAKEGGMSHAAARLGMAVQTVSAQVRLLEQSLGHALFKPAGRGLVLTEAGRAALEVAEQIFHLGEQLHTAVRDATSQSSVRLVVGISDGLAKLAVRELLGPALTEPRLRLVCHEGNFEDLLADLALHRLDVVLSDRPAPANPNLKLYSHPLGSSPLGWYAPPGLLEAAQHNFPQSLARVPVLLPSAQASARLAIDQWFEQHSVRPNLVGEFQDSALLATFGASGMGVFPASEMMRDKLSQGYGLHGFAACEGVREHHYAIGTTRKVQHPLVQRLLKGQPT
;
A
#
# COMPACT_ATOMS: atom_id res chain seq x y z
N MET A 1 -30.15 -4.13 22.46
CA MET A 1 -30.30 -2.76 23.02
C MET A 1 -28.97 -2.07 22.84
N SER A 2 -28.91 -1.08 21.94
CA SER A 2 -27.73 -0.23 21.76
C SER A 2 -27.55 0.55 23.06
N GLN A 3 -26.49 0.28 23.83
CA GLN A 3 -26.10 1.18 24.92
C GLN A 3 -25.55 2.43 24.24
N ASP A 4 -26.33 3.51 24.25
CA ASP A 4 -25.93 4.80 23.77
C ASP A 4 -24.81 5.36 24.66
N PHE A 5 -23.55 5.14 24.27
CA PHE A 5 -22.46 5.83 24.91
C PHE A 5 -22.22 7.21 24.26
N ASN A 6 -21.71 8.13 25.05
CA ASN A 6 -21.50 9.49 24.60
C ASN A 6 -20.17 9.63 23.83
N TYR A 7 -20.23 9.95 22.54
CA TYR A 7 -19.05 10.19 21.68
C TYR A 7 -18.11 11.29 22.21
N LYS A 8 -18.62 12.24 22.97
CA LYS A 8 -17.81 13.28 23.61
C LYS A 8 -16.94 12.71 24.74
N HIS A 9 -17.48 11.75 25.49
CA HIS A 9 -16.68 11.03 26.50
C HIS A 9 -15.61 10.17 25.85
N LEU A 10 -15.94 9.50 24.72
CA LEU A 10 -14.97 8.75 23.93
C LEU A 10 -13.84 9.65 23.41
N TYR A 11 -14.16 10.87 22.98
CA TYR A 11 -13.16 11.85 22.55
C TYR A 11 -12.19 12.22 23.67
N TYR A 12 -12.68 12.47 24.88
CA TYR A 12 -11.81 12.77 26.02
C TYR A 12 -10.91 11.58 26.41
N PHE A 13 -11.45 10.38 26.36
CA PHE A 13 -10.64 9.15 26.51
C PHE A 13 -9.55 9.07 25.45
N TRP A 14 -9.91 9.22 24.19
CA TRP A 14 -8.99 9.15 23.06
C TRP A 14 -7.84 10.17 23.16
N VAL A 15 -8.16 11.44 23.46
CA VAL A 15 -7.14 12.47 23.67
C VAL A 15 -6.26 12.12 24.87
N THR A 16 -6.83 11.60 25.96
CA THR A 16 -6.06 11.20 27.16
C THR A 16 -5.07 10.08 26.85
N ALA A 17 -5.48 9.10 26.05
CA ALA A 17 -4.63 7.99 25.62
C ALA A 17 -3.49 8.49 24.71
N LYS A 18 -3.78 9.37 23.77
CA LYS A 18 -2.78 9.95 22.83
C LYS A 18 -1.76 10.84 23.51
N GLU A 19 -2.20 11.65 24.48
CA GLU A 19 -1.32 12.57 25.22
C GLU A 19 -0.55 11.87 26.37
N GLY A 20 -0.79 10.58 26.60
CA GLY A 20 -0.10 9.81 27.64
C GLY A 20 -0.51 10.15 29.06
N GLY A 21 -1.61 10.91 29.29
CA GLY A 21 -2.12 11.21 30.63
C GLY A 21 -3.12 12.35 30.72
N MET A 22 -3.82 12.36 31.86
CA MET A 22 -4.91 13.33 32.12
C MET A 22 -4.47 14.80 32.09
N SER A 23 -3.27 15.09 32.61
CA SER A 23 -2.78 16.48 32.69
C SER A 23 -2.45 17.04 31.31
N HIS A 24 -1.81 16.28 30.46
CA HIS A 24 -1.47 16.67 29.09
C HIS A 24 -2.75 16.81 28.24
N ALA A 25 -3.69 15.87 28.40
CA ALA A 25 -5.00 15.93 27.74
C ALA A 25 -5.78 17.19 28.17
N ALA A 26 -5.79 17.51 29.46
CA ALA A 26 -6.46 18.68 30.01
C ALA A 26 -5.88 19.99 29.43
N ALA A 27 -4.55 20.09 29.35
CA ALA A 27 -3.86 21.22 28.72
C ALA A 27 -4.23 21.36 27.25
N ARG A 28 -4.22 20.27 26.49
CA ARG A 28 -4.59 20.25 25.06
C ARG A 28 -6.05 20.64 24.81
N LEU A 29 -6.96 20.23 25.71
CA LEU A 29 -8.38 20.46 25.61
C LEU A 29 -8.82 21.84 26.19
N GLY A 30 -7.91 22.56 26.86
CA GLY A 30 -8.26 23.80 27.58
C GLY A 30 -9.22 23.58 28.73
N MET A 31 -9.13 22.42 29.42
CA MET A 31 -10.06 22.00 30.46
C MET A 31 -9.33 21.70 31.78
N ALA A 32 -10.08 21.71 32.90
CA ALA A 32 -9.52 21.22 34.16
C ALA A 32 -9.30 19.69 34.14
N VAL A 33 -8.23 19.23 34.80
CA VAL A 33 -7.89 17.79 34.88
C VAL A 33 -9.05 17.00 35.49
N GLN A 34 -9.68 17.54 36.54
CA GLN A 34 -10.84 16.91 37.20
C GLN A 34 -12.01 16.68 36.23
N THR A 35 -12.23 17.65 35.32
CA THR A 35 -13.29 17.55 34.31
C THR A 35 -12.99 16.43 33.30
N VAL A 36 -11.78 16.39 32.77
CA VAL A 36 -11.36 15.32 31.84
C VAL A 36 -11.47 13.94 32.52
N SER A 37 -10.99 13.83 33.76
CA SER A 37 -11.09 12.60 34.56
C SER A 37 -12.55 12.14 34.78
N ALA A 38 -13.45 13.09 35.08
CA ALA A 38 -14.87 12.77 35.27
C ALA A 38 -15.50 12.26 33.95
N GLN A 39 -15.17 12.88 32.82
CA GLN A 39 -15.70 12.48 31.51
C GLN A 39 -15.22 11.07 31.09
N VAL A 40 -13.95 10.77 31.35
CA VAL A 40 -13.40 9.42 31.09
C VAL A 40 -14.07 8.38 31.99
N ARG A 41 -14.29 8.69 33.28
CA ARG A 41 -15.01 7.79 34.18
C ARG A 41 -16.45 7.52 33.73
N LEU A 42 -17.14 8.51 33.20
CA LEU A 42 -18.48 8.32 32.63
C LEU A 42 -18.47 7.36 31.44
N LEU A 43 -17.44 7.40 30.61
CA LEU A 43 -17.25 6.40 29.54
C LEU A 43 -17.02 5.00 30.13
N GLU A 44 -16.10 4.88 31.08
CA GLU A 44 -15.81 3.60 31.77
C GLU A 44 -17.06 3.00 32.40
N GLN A 45 -17.89 3.82 33.04
CA GLN A 45 -19.16 3.39 33.59
C GLN A 45 -20.15 2.92 32.53
N SER A 46 -20.24 3.62 31.40
CA SER A 46 -21.13 3.23 30.30
C SER A 46 -20.70 1.94 29.60
N LEU A 47 -19.38 1.66 29.56
CA LEU A 47 -18.81 0.45 28.98
C LEU A 47 -18.70 -0.70 29.98
N GLY A 48 -18.83 -0.43 31.29
CA GLY A 48 -18.73 -1.43 32.36
C GLY A 48 -17.30 -1.90 32.65
N HIS A 49 -16.28 -1.23 32.07
CA HIS A 49 -14.87 -1.61 32.20
C HIS A 49 -13.98 -0.39 32.40
N ALA A 50 -12.98 -0.51 33.29
CA ALA A 50 -11.91 0.49 33.42
C ALA A 50 -11.03 0.46 32.17
N LEU A 51 -10.80 1.61 31.56
CA LEU A 51 -9.97 1.78 30.37
C LEU A 51 -8.53 2.16 30.73
N PHE A 52 -8.34 2.81 31.89
CA PHE A 52 -7.04 3.14 32.45
C PHE A 52 -6.80 2.44 33.80
N LYS A 53 -5.55 2.21 34.11
CA LYS A 53 -5.08 1.79 35.42
C LYS A 53 -3.88 2.60 35.87
N PRO A 54 -3.70 2.82 37.17
CA PRO A 54 -2.50 3.50 37.71
C PRO A 54 -1.24 2.70 37.40
N ALA A 55 -0.17 3.40 37.00
CA ALA A 55 1.17 2.84 36.84
C ALA A 55 2.20 3.87 37.33
N GLY A 56 2.75 3.67 38.52
CA GLY A 56 3.64 4.62 39.16
C GLY A 56 2.94 5.97 39.38
N ARG A 57 3.51 7.04 38.81
CA ARG A 57 2.92 8.40 38.87
C ARG A 57 1.99 8.72 37.70
N GLY A 58 1.73 7.77 36.80
CA GLY A 58 0.94 7.97 35.59
C GLY A 58 -0.22 6.99 35.47
N LEU A 59 -0.83 7.00 34.28
CA LEU A 59 -1.90 6.11 33.85
C LEU A 59 -1.41 5.31 32.65
N VAL A 60 -1.79 4.02 32.60
CA VAL A 60 -1.60 3.17 31.43
C VAL A 60 -2.92 2.55 31.02
N LEU A 61 -3.08 2.23 29.74
CA LEU A 61 -4.26 1.54 29.24
C LEU A 61 -4.38 0.12 29.81
N THR A 62 -5.60 -0.28 30.13
CA THR A 62 -5.95 -1.67 30.38
C THR A 62 -6.06 -2.42 29.05
N GLU A 63 -6.34 -3.71 29.07
CA GLU A 63 -6.65 -4.46 27.84
C GLU A 63 -7.93 -3.93 27.17
N ALA A 64 -8.98 -3.68 27.94
CA ALA A 64 -10.20 -3.02 27.48
C ALA A 64 -9.92 -1.62 26.93
N GLY A 65 -8.99 -0.87 27.58
CA GLY A 65 -8.56 0.44 27.11
C GLY A 65 -7.83 0.41 25.76
N ARG A 66 -7.01 -0.59 25.49
CA ARG A 66 -6.37 -0.77 24.17
C ARG A 66 -7.39 -1.07 23.09
N ALA A 67 -8.30 -2.01 23.33
CA ALA A 67 -9.38 -2.32 22.39
C ALA A 67 -10.28 -1.10 22.12
N ALA A 68 -10.63 -0.33 23.18
CA ALA A 68 -11.40 0.90 23.04
C ALA A 68 -10.64 1.98 22.26
N LEU A 69 -9.32 2.09 22.42
CA LEU A 69 -8.49 3.04 21.68
C LEU A 69 -8.47 2.75 20.19
N GLU A 70 -8.30 1.50 19.79
CA GLU A 70 -8.33 1.08 18.39
C GLU A 70 -9.66 1.47 17.71
N VAL A 71 -10.78 1.22 18.39
CA VAL A 71 -12.11 1.60 17.86
C VAL A 71 -12.29 3.12 17.85
N ALA A 72 -11.84 3.84 18.89
CA ALA A 72 -11.91 5.29 18.95
C ALA A 72 -11.12 5.96 17.82
N GLU A 73 -9.93 5.48 17.51
CA GLU A 73 -9.12 5.97 16.38
C GLU A 73 -9.85 5.85 15.05
N GLN A 74 -10.52 4.72 14.81
CA GLN A 74 -11.33 4.52 13.60
C GLN A 74 -12.50 5.50 13.54
N ILE A 75 -13.24 5.69 14.64
CA ILE A 75 -14.39 6.60 14.72
C ILE A 75 -13.96 8.04 14.43
N PHE A 76 -12.91 8.54 15.06
CA PHE A 76 -12.47 9.93 14.88
C PHE A 76 -11.83 10.15 13.52
N HIS A 77 -11.12 9.18 12.98
CA HIS A 77 -10.63 9.25 11.61
C HIS A 77 -11.77 9.33 10.58
N LEU A 78 -12.84 8.51 10.74
CA LEU A 78 -14.05 8.63 9.92
C LEU A 78 -14.75 9.98 10.12
N GLY A 79 -14.73 10.52 11.34
CA GLY A 79 -15.24 11.86 11.64
C GLY A 79 -14.51 12.98 10.89
N GLU A 80 -13.18 12.89 10.75
CA GLU A 80 -12.38 13.83 9.94
C GLU A 80 -12.75 13.74 8.45
N GLN A 81 -13.05 12.54 7.95
CA GLN A 81 -13.50 12.34 6.58
C GLN A 81 -14.88 12.95 6.29
N LEU A 82 -15.74 13.08 7.30
CA LEU A 82 -17.08 13.67 7.15
C LEU A 82 -17.02 15.11 6.63
N HIS A 83 -16.12 15.94 7.18
CA HIS A 83 -15.96 17.33 6.71
C HIS A 83 -15.51 17.40 5.25
N THR A 84 -14.64 16.48 4.84
CA THR A 84 -14.18 16.38 3.44
C THR A 84 -15.31 15.87 2.55
N ALA A 85 -16.03 14.83 2.95
CA ALA A 85 -17.16 14.28 2.20
C ALA A 85 -18.29 15.29 2.00
N VAL A 86 -18.65 16.08 3.03
CA VAL A 86 -19.67 17.13 2.91
C VAL A 86 -19.19 18.25 2.00
N ARG A 87 -17.95 18.68 2.11
CA ARG A 87 -17.36 19.70 1.23
C ARG A 87 -17.33 19.24 -0.23
N ASP A 88 -16.94 18.00 -0.46
CA ASP A 88 -16.86 17.40 -1.80
C ASP A 88 -18.26 17.20 -2.40
N ALA A 89 -19.28 16.90 -1.58
CA ALA A 89 -20.67 16.79 -2.01
C ALA A 89 -21.32 18.14 -2.35
N THR A 90 -20.90 19.21 -1.68
CA THR A 90 -21.44 20.58 -1.90
C THR A 90 -20.70 21.33 -3.01
N SER A 91 -19.46 20.98 -3.27
CA SER A 91 -18.70 21.47 -4.41
C SER A 91 -18.90 20.50 -5.58
N GLN A 92 -19.39 20.93 -6.72
CA GLN A 92 -19.47 20.13 -7.97
C GLN A 92 -18.07 19.65 -8.47
N SER A 93 -17.05 19.55 -7.61
CA SER A 93 -15.70 19.84 -8.07
C SER A 93 -14.75 18.66 -8.16
N SER A 94 -14.83 17.58 -7.42
CA SER A 94 -13.84 16.51 -7.64
C SER A 94 -14.31 15.12 -7.18
N VAL A 95 -13.98 14.10 -7.95
CA VAL A 95 -14.15 12.69 -7.56
C VAL A 95 -12.83 12.22 -6.96
N ARG A 96 -12.78 12.08 -5.63
CA ARG A 96 -11.58 11.63 -4.93
C ARG A 96 -11.43 10.11 -5.08
N LEU A 97 -10.20 9.67 -5.39
CA LEU A 97 -9.79 8.26 -5.39
C LEU A 97 -8.52 8.12 -4.56
N VAL A 98 -8.58 7.34 -3.49
CA VAL A 98 -7.43 7.06 -2.62
C VAL A 98 -6.94 5.65 -2.88
N VAL A 99 -5.73 5.54 -3.39
CA VAL A 99 -5.12 4.29 -3.82
C VAL A 99 -3.94 3.94 -2.92
N GLY A 100 -3.94 2.75 -2.34
CA GLY A 100 -2.76 2.13 -1.75
C GLY A 100 -1.94 1.46 -2.84
N ILE A 101 -0.63 1.62 -2.81
CA ILE A 101 0.32 1.02 -3.76
C ILE A 101 1.31 0.19 -2.96
N SER A 102 1.24 -1.14 -3.15
CA SER A 102 2.15 -2.07 -2.50
C SER A 102 3.59 -1.82 -2.94
N ASP A 103 4.52 -1.92 -2.01
CA ASP A 103 5.96 -1.79 -2.23
C ASP A 103 6.51 -2.76 -3.28
N GLY A 104 5.93 -3.98 -3.40
CA GLY A 104 6.28 -4.95 -4.43
C GLY A 104 5.82 -4.60 -5.85
N LEU A 105 4.86 -3.68 -6.00
CA LEU A 105 4.34 -3.31 -7.31
C LEU A 105 5.24 -2.29 -8.02
N ALA A 106 5.58 -2.58 -9.27
CA ALA A 106 6.38 -1.66 -10.09
C ALA A 106 5.72 -0.28 -10.25
N LYS A 107 6.36 0.78 -9.73
CA LYS A 107 5.83 2.15 -9.74
C LYS A 107 5.45 2.63 -11.15
N LEU A 108 6.23 2.26 -12.15
CA LEU A 108 5.96 2.62 -13.54
C LEU A 108 4.70 1.92 -14.09
N ALA A 109 4.34 0.75 -13.57
CA ALA A 109 3.12 0.03 -13.93
C ALA A 109 1.86 0.69 -13.35
N VAL A 110 1.97 1.36 -12.19
CA VAL A 110 0.83 1.97 -11.49
C VAL A 110 0.05 2.94 -12.37
N ARG A 111 0.74 3.76 -13.17
CA ARG A 111 0.08 4.71 -14.08
C ARG A 111 -0.75 4.01 -15.14
N GLU A 112 -0.25 2.91 -15.68
CA GLU A 112 -0.99 2.11 -16.67
C GLU A 112 -2.21 1.45 -16.05
N LEU A 113 -2.04 0.86 -14.87
CA LEU A 113 -3.12 0.23 -14.12
C LEU A 113 -4.22 1.24 -13.73
N LEU A 114 -3.85 2.49 -13.40
CA LEU A 114 -4.79 3.56 -13.10
C LEU A 114 -5.38 4.23 -14.36
N GLY A 115 -4.88 3.92 -15.55
CA GLY A 115 -5.28 4.53 -16.82
C GLY A 115 -6.81 4.72 -16.97
N PRO A 116 -7.65 3.68 -16.73
CA PRO A 116 -9.10 3.81 -16.82
C PRO A 116 -9.72 4.84 -15.86
N ALA A 117 -9.12 5.05 -14.68
CA ALA A 117 -9.59 6.07 -13.74
C ALA A 117 -9.10 7.48 -14.09
N LEU A 118 -7.92 7.59 -14.73
CA LEU A 118 -7.34 8.87 -15.13
C LEU A 118 -8.14 9.58 -16.23
N THR A 119 -9.10 8.91 -16.85
CA THR A 119 -10.04 9.52 -17.84
C THR A 119 -11.09 10.43 -17.19
N GLU A 120 -11.23 10.41 -15.85
CA GLU A 120 -12.17 11.27 -15.13
C GLU A 120 -11.63 12.71 -15.04
N PRO A 121 -12.28 13.70 -15.70
CA PRO A 121 -11.73 15.08 -15.73
C PRO A 121 -11.68 15.76 -14.36
N ARG A 122 -12.49 15.28 -13.41
CA ARG A 122 -12.58 15.83 -12.05
C ARG A 122 -11.89 14.95 -11.02
N LEU A 123 -11.01 14.05 -11.47
CA LEU A 123 -10.28 13.16 -10.57
C LEU A 123 -9.34 13.93 -9.64
N ARG A 124 -9.49 13.66 -8.33
CA ARG A 124 -8.49 13.97 -7.32
C ARG A 124 -7.86 12.67 -6.84
N LEU A 125 -6.75 12.31 -7.44
CA LEU A 125 -6.00 11.09 -7.08
C LEU A 125 -5.11 11.34 -5.85
N VAL A 126 -5.16 10.41 -4.90
CA VAL A 126 -4.26 10.36 -3.73
C VAL A 126 -3.64 8.98 -3.70
N CYS A 127 -2.32 8.89 -3.77
CA CYS A 127 -1.59 7.64 -3.72
C CYS A 127 -0.81 7.54 -2.41
N HIS A 128 -0.97 6.41 -1.72
CA HIS A 128 -0.20 6.04 -0.53
C HIS A 128 0.64 4.81 -0.86
N GLU A 129 1.93 4.91 -0.71
CA GLU A 129 2.84 3.77 -0.82
C GLU A 129 3.11 3.19 0.56
N GLY A 130 3.25 1.88 0.62
CA GLY A 130 3.55 1.23 1.89
C GLY A 130 3.66 -0.28 1.81
N ASN A 131 3.92 -0.85 2.96
CA ASN A 131 3.93 -2.29 3.16
C ASN A 131 2.54 -2.87 2.87
N PHE A 132 2.53 -4.04 2.23
CA PHE A 132 1.29 -4.69 1.79
C PHE A 132 0.28 -4.91 2.92
N GLU A 133 0.73 -5.41 4.08
CA GLU A 133 -0.13 -5.72 5.22
C GLU A 133 -0.74 -4.44 5.83
N ASP A 134 0.04 -3.37 5.93
CA ASP A 134 -0.42 -2.07 6.44
C ASP A 134 -1.47 -1.47 5.50
N LEU A 135 -1.26 -1.58 4.18
CA LEU A 135 -2.24 -1.11 3.20
C LEU A 135 -3.54 -1.92 3.24
N LEU A 136 -3.48 -3.23 3.48
CA LEU A 136 -4.69 -4.04 3.66
C LEU A 136 -5.44 -3.65 4.95
N ALA A 137 -4.73 -3.33 6.03
CA ALA A 137 -5.33 -2.81 7.25
C ALA A 137 -6.02 -1.46 6.99
N ASP A 138 -5.35 -0.53 6.30
CA ASP A 138 -5.93 0.77 5.94
C ASP A 138 -7.14 0.65 4.99
N LEU A 139 -7.11 -0.32 4.08
CA LEU A 139 -8.25 -0.64 3.21
C LEU A 139 -9.45 -1.17 4.03
N ALA A 140 -9.21 -2.06 4.98
CA ALA A 140 -10.23 -2.59 5.88
C ALA A 140 -10.85 -1.50 6.76
N LEU A 141 -10.05 -0.52 7.17
CA LEU A 141 -10.46 0.67 7.91
C LEU A 141 -11.09 1.76 7.03
N HIS A 142 -11.31 1.47 5.74
CA HIS A 142 -11.86 2.41 4.75
C HIS A 142 -11.04 3.71 4.54
N ARG A 143 -9.77 3.71 4.91
CA ARG A 143 -8.84 4.82 4.64
C ARG A 143 -8.41 4.86 3.18
N LEU A 144 -8.43 3.71 2.51
CA LEU A 144 -8.15 3.54 1.09
C LEU A 144 -9.43 3.10 0.36
N ASP A 145 -9.54 3.43 -0.92
CA ASP A 145 -10.61 2.98 -1.80
C ASP A 145 -10.27 1.67 -2.50
N VAL A 146 -9.00 1.49 -2.83
CA VAL A 146 -8.46 0.31 -3.50
C VAL A 146 -6.97 0.18 -3.17
N VAL A 147 -6.46 -1.04 -3.12
CA VAL A 147 -5.02 -1.32 -3.08
C VAL A 147 -4.62 -1.99 -4.38
N LEU A 148 -3.59 -1.46 -5.04
CA LEU A 148 -2.91 -2.09 -6.17
C LEU A 148 -1.72 -2.89 -5.64
N SER A 149 -1.60 -4.15 -6.10
CA SER A 149 -0.58 -5.07 -5.62
C SER A 149 -0.14 -6.04 -6.71
N ASP A 150 1.05 -6.59 -6.53
CA ASP A 150 1.65 -7.67 -7.33
C ASP A 150 1.18 -9.07 -6.89
N ARG A 151 0.41 -9.16 -5.78
CA ARG A 151 -0.10 -10.40 -5.21
C ARG A 151 -1.52 -10.22 -4.67
N PRO A 152 -2.33 -11.30 -4.61
CA PRO A 152 -3.67 -11.24 -4.03
C PRO A 152 -3.61 -11.08 -2.51
N ALA A 153 -4.67 -10.52 -1.93
CA ALA A 153 -4.84 -10.50 -0.48
C ALA A 153 -4.90 -11.93 0.08
N PRO A 154 -4.26 -12.21 1.22
CA PRO A 154 -4.37 -13.50 1.88
C PRO A 154 -5.83 -13.74 2.31
N ALA A 155 -6.24 -15.01 2.29
CA ALA A 155 -7.56 -15.39 2.80
C ALA A 155 -7.61 -15.10 4.31
N ASN A 156 -8.43 -14.12 4.70
CA ASN A 156 -8.65 -13.77 6.10
C ASN A 156 -10.16 -13.69 6.35
N PRO A 157 -10.74 -14.59 7.16
CA PRO A 157 -12.19 -14.61 7.43
C PRO A 157 -12.70 -13.34 8.12
N ASN A 158 -11.83 -12.62 8.81
CA ASN A 158 -12.15 -11.37 9.52
C ASN A 158 -12.08 -10.12 8.62
N LEU A 159 -11.37 -10.21 7.51
CA LEU A 159 -11.22 -9.12 6.55
C LEU A 159 -11.93 -9.52 5.24
N LYS A 160 -13.09 -8.92 4.96
CA LYS A 160 -13.83 -9.15 3.72
C LYS A 160 -13.16 -8.38 2.56
N LEU A 161 -11.96 -8.83 2.19
CA LEU A 161 -11.19 -8.29 1.08
C LEU A 161 -11.36 -9.16 -0.16
N TYR A 162 -11.48 -8.53 -1.30
CA TYR A 162 -11.64 -9.18 -2.60
C TYR A 162 -10.50 -8.76 -3.52
N SER A 163 -9.77 -9.73 -4.05
CA SER A 163 -8.71 -9.51 -5.02
C SER A 163 -9.24 -9.71 -6.42
N HIS A 164 -9.16 -8.68 -7.23
CA HIS A 164 -9.54 -8.71 -8.64
C HIS A 164 -8.27 -8.71 -9.48
N PRO A 165 -8.03 -9.72 -10.31
CA PRO A 165 -6.90 -9.71 -11.24
C PRO A 165 -7.10 -8.59 -12.27
N LEU A 166 -6.07 -7.76 -12.43
CA LEU A 166 -6.02 -6.70 -13.44
C LEU A 166 -5.24 -7.15 -14.69
N GLY A 167 -4.65 -8.33 -14.65
CA GLY A 167 -3.86 -8.89 -15.72
C GLY A 167 -2.48 -9.32 -15.25
N SER A 168 -1.65 -9.69 -16.21
CA SER A 168 -0.25 -10.04 -15.99
C SER A 168 0.60 -9.65 -17.19
N SER A 169 1.87 -9.37 -16.95
CA SER A 169 2.84 -9.05 -18.00
C SER A 169 4.03 -9.99 -17.92
N PRO A 170 4.52 -10.53 -19.05
CA PRO A 170 5.77 -11.30 -19.04
C PRO A 170 6.93 -10.39 -18.64
N LEU A 171 7.99 -10.97 -18.08
CA LEU A 171 9.23 -10.27 -17.84
C LEU A 171 10.19 -10.41 -19.03
N GLY A 172 10.90 -9.33 -19.32
CA GLY A 172 12.01 -9.30 -20.25
C GLY A 172 13.29 -8.84 -19.56
N TRP A 173 14.43 -9.16 -20.15
CA TRP A 173 15.74 -8.69 -19.70
C TRP A 173 16.09 -7.38 -20.38
N TYR A 174 16.58 -6.42 -19.60
CA TYR A 174 16.93 -5.08 -20.03
C TYR A 174 18.39 -4.76 -19.75
N ALA A 175 19.02 -4.05 -20.66
CA ALA A 175 20.41 -3.65 -20.57
C ALA A 175 20.59 -2.17 -20.94
N PRO A 176 21.52 -1.45 -20.31
CA PRO A 176 22.02 -0.19 -20.85
C PRO A 176 22.86 -0.44 -22.12
N PRO A 177 23.03 0.56 -23.01
CA PRO A 177 23.78 0.40 -24.27
C PRO A 177 25.16 -0.24 -24.10
N GLY A 178 25.89 0.13 -23.05
CA GLY A 178 27.25 -0.37 -22.77
C GLY A 178 27.35 -1.84 -22.36
N LEU A 179 26.24 -2.46 -21.95
CA LEU A 179 26.20 -3.88 -21.56
C LEU A 179 25.39 -4.75 -22.53
N LEU A 180 24.70 -4.15 -23.50
CA LEU A 180 23.74 -4.82 -24.37
C LEU A 180 24.38 -5.98 -25.18
N GLU A 181 25.46 -5.71 -25.87
CA GLU A 181 26.15 -6.70 -26.70
C GLU A 181 26.67 -7.88 -25.87
N ALA A 182 27.33 -7.58 -24.75
CA ALA A 182 27.85 -8.61 -23.84
C ALA A 182 26.74 -9.45 -23.20
N ALA A 183 25.58 -8.83 -22.91
CA ALA A 183 24.43 -9.52 -22.35
C ALA A 183 23.73 -10.43 -23.37
N GLN A 184 23.62 -9.98 -24.62
CA GLN A 184 23.01 -10.78 -25.70
C GLN A 184 23.85 -11.98 -26.12
N HIS A 185 25.19 -11.80 -26.07
CA HIS A 185 26.11 -12.84 -26.51
C HIS A 185 26.05 -14.08 -25.60
N ASN A 186 25.55 -15.20 -26.13
CA ASN A 186 25.37 -16.45 -25.40
C ASN A 186 24.40 -16.32 -24.19
N PHE A 187 23.28 -15.59 -24.35
CA PHE A 187 22.21 -15.56 -23.35
C PHE A 187 21.54 -16.93 -23.22
N PRO A 188 21.19 -17.42 -22.02
CA PRO A 188 21.27 -16.72 -20.73
C PRO A 188 22.59 -16.89 -19.96
N GLN A 189 23.57 -17.69 -20.47
CA GLN A 189 24.86 -17.95 -19.79
C GLN A 189 25.71 -16.68 -19.64
N SER A 190 25.47 -15.65 -20.44
CA SER A 190 26.10 -14.33 -20.30
C SER A 190 25.85 -13.70 -18.93
N LEU A 191 24.71 -13.97 -18.31
CA LEU A 191 24.32 -13.43 -16.99
C LEU A 191 25.23 -13.91 -15.84
N ALA A 192 26.02 -14.95 -16.05
CA ALA A 192 27.06 -15.36 -15.10
C ALA A 192 28.32 -14.45 -15.16
N ARG A 193 28.45 -13.61 -16.20
CA ARG A 193 29.63 -12.76 -16.44
C ARG A 193 29.32 -11.28 -16.42
N VAL A 194 28.20 -10.87 -17.01
CA VAL A 194 27.75 -9.48 -16.92
C VAL A 194 27.16 -9.19 -15.54
N PRO A 195 27.29 -7.98 -15.00
CA PRO A 195 26.66 -7.62 -13.74
C PRO A 195 25.14 -7.69 -13.84
N VAL A 196 24.51 -8.31 -12.85
CA VAL A 196 23.05 -8.51 -12.78
C VAL A 196 22.49 -7.78 -11.58
N LEU A 197 21.39 -7.07 -11.77
CA LEU A 197 20.59 -6.47 -10.72
C LEU A 197 19.26 -7.23 -10.62
N LEU A 198 18.80 -7.51 -9.41
CA LEU A 198 17.55 -8.23 -9.19
C LEU A 198 16.60 -7.46 -8.25
N PRO A 199 15.29 -7.69 -8.37
CA PRO A 199 14.38 -7.30 -7.31
C PRO A 199 14.71 -8.05 -6.02
N SER A 200 14.43 -7.44 -4.87
CA SER A 200 14.68 -8.04 -3.55
C SER A 200 13.88 -9.33 -3.35
N ALA A 201 14.25 -10.10 -2.34
CA ALA A 201 13.60 -11.39 -2.03
C ALA A 201 12.10 -11.26 -1.68
N GLN A 202 11.62 -10.07 -1.32
CA GLN A 202 10.20 -9.81 -1.02
C GLN A 202 9.34 -9.57 -2.26
N ALA A 203 9.94 -9.29 -3.42
CA ALA A 203 9.19 -9.11 -4.66
C ALA A 203 8.55 -10.42 -5.12
N SER A 204 7.27 -10.39 -5.52
CA SER A 204 6.51 -11.59 -5.90
C SER A 204 7.13 -12.36 -7.07
N ALA A 205 7.77 -11.66 -8.01
CA ALA A 205 8.43 -12.26 -9.16
C ALA A 205 9.80 -12.89 -8.82
N ARG A 206 10.41 -12.58 -7.66
CA ARG A 206 11.77 -13.01 -7.34
C ARG A 206 11.93 -14.53 -7.31
N LEU A 207 11.03 -15.23 -6.67
CA LEU A 207 11.09 -16.71 -6.63
C LEU A 207 11.05 -17.31 -8.03
N ALA A 208 10.19 -16.80 -8.91
CA ALA A 208 10.10 -17.28 -10.28
C ALA A 208 11.37 -16.95 -11.10
N ILE A 209 12.01 -15.80 -10.85
CA ILE A 209 13.30 -15.43 -11.45
C ILE A 209 14.42 -16.39 -10.97
N ASP A 210 14.48 -16.68 -9.67
CA ASP A 210 15.47 -17.61 -9.12
C ASP A 210 15.28 -19.02 -9.68
N GLN A 211 14.03 -19.52 -9.80
CA GLN A 211 13.72 -20.79 -10.46
C GLN A 211 14.11 -20.78 -11.95
N TRP A 212 13.91 -19.65 -12.63
CA TRP A 212 14.35 -19.50 -14.02
C TRP A 212 15.87 -19.64 -14.15
N PHE A 213 16.66 -19.06 -13.25
CA PHE A 213 18.12 -19.25 -13.22
C PHE A 213 18.51 -20.71 -12.98
N GLU A 214 17.83 -21.40 -12.06
CA GLU A 214 18.06 -22.82 -11.80
C GLU A 214 17.77 -23.70 -13.03
N GLN A 215 16.64 -23.47 -13.70
CA GLN A 215 16.24 -24.19 -14.91
C GLN A 215 17.27 -24.06 -16.05
N HIS A 216 17.90 -22.89 -16.15
CA HIS A 216 18.91 -22.60 -17.16
C HIS A 216 20.35 -22.94 -16.70
N SER A 217 20.51 -23.47 -15.48
CA SER A 217 21.81 -23.73 -14.86
C SER A 217 22.74 -22.52 -14.87
N VAL A 218 22.20 -21.31 -14.64
CA VAL A 218 22.95 -20.07 -14.60
C VAL A 218 23.05 -19.60 -13.15
N ARG A 219 24.25 -19.26 -12.71
CA ARG A 219 24.52 -18.53 -11.47
C ARG A 219 24.79 -17.07 -11.85
N PRO A 220 23.85 -16.13 -11.60
CA PRO A 220 24.01 -14.77 -12.03
C PRO A 220 25.17 -14.09 -11.27
N ASN A 221 25.89 -13.21 -11.95
CA ASN A 221 26.83 -12.30 -11.31
C ASN A 221 26.05 -11.16 -10.64
N LEU A 222 25.41 -11.48 -9.50
CA LEU A 222 24.55 -10.57 -8.76
C LEU A 222 25.37 -9.47 -8.08
N VAL A 223 25.16 -8.21 -8.48
CA VAL A 223 25.86 -7.02 -7.96
C VAL A 223 24.96 -6.05 -7.20
N GLY A 224 23.63 -6.25 -7.24
CA GLY A 224 22.69 -5.42 -6.50
C GLY A 224 21.30 -6.00 -6.40
N GLU A 225 20.61 -5.72 -5.29
CA GLU A 225 19.23 -6.10 -5.04
C GLU A 225 18.43 -4.86 -4.59
N PHE A 226 17.21 -4.71 -5.14
CA PHE A 226 16.41 -3.51 -4.96
C PHE A 226 14.96 -3.87 -4.61
N GLN A 227 14.38 -3.20 -3.61
CA GLN A 227 12.97 -3.31 -3.30
C GLN A 227 12.11 -2.50 -4.28
N ASP A 228 12.63 -1.35 -4.71
CA ASP A 228 11.94 -0.44 -5.60
C ASP A 228 12.39 -0.64 -7.05
N SER A 229 11.43 -0.92 -7.94
CA SER A 229 11.69 -1.17 -9.36
C SER A 229 12.16 0.06 -10.14
N ALA A 230 11.75 1.27 -9.73
CA ALA A 230 12.23 2.49 -10.38
C ALA A 230 13.68 2.78 -9.99
N LEU A 231 14.03 2.49 -8.72
CA LEU A 231 15.41 2.56 -8.27
C LEU A 231 16.29 1.54 -9.01
N LEU A 232 15.82 0.30 -9.15
CA LEU A 232 16.49 -0.75 -9.93
C LEU A 232 16.72 -0.29 -11.38
N ALA A 233 15.71 0.27 -12.05
CA ALA A 233 15.84 0.80 -13.40
C ALA A 233 16.83 1.97 -13.48
N THR A 234 16.87 2.84 -12.47
CA THR A 234 17.81 3.98 -12.40
C THR A 234 19.26 3.49 -12.33
N PHE A 235 19.55 2.51 -11.48
CA PHE A 235 20.88 1.92 -11.38
C PHE A 235 21.25 1.09 -12.62
N GLY A 236 20.27 0.38 -13.22
CA GLY A 236 20.47 -0.28 -14.51
C GLY A 236 20.84 0.70 -15.61
N ALA A 237 20.12 1.82 -15.71
CA ALA A 237 20.40 2.88 -16.70
C ALA A 237 21.76 3.56 -16.49
N SER A 238 22.26 3.64 -15.26
CA SER A 238 23.60 4.15 -14.96
C SER A 238 24.73 3.22 -15.36
N GLY A 239 24.42 2.02 -15.89
CA GLY A 239 25.41 1.05 -16.31
C GLY A 239 25.82 0.03 -15.25
N MET A 240 25.16 0.02 -14.07
CA MET A 240 25.53 -0.87 -12.97
C MET A 240 25.28 -2.35 -13.31
N GLY A 241 24.28 -2.67 -14.15
CA GLY A 241 23.98 -4.04 -14.50
C GLY A 241 22.76 -4.19 -15.41
N VAL A 242 22.52 -5.43 -15.84
CA VAL A 242 21.32 -5.83 -16.56
C VAL A 242 20.29 -6.36 -15.56
N PHE A 243 18.99 -6.29 -15.88
CA PHE A 243 17.95 -6.66 -14.93
C PHE A 243 16.66 -7.13 -15.63
N PRO A 244 15.84 -7.96 -14.95
CA PRO A 244 14.52 -8.32 -15.44
C PRO A 244 13.48 -7.25 -15.08
N ALA A 245 12.59 -6.92 -16.01
CA ALA A 245 11.47 -6.02 -15.78
C ALA A 245 10.27 -6.41 -16.63
N SER A 246 9.10 -5.92 -16.22
CA SER A 246 7.84 -6.16 -16.92
C SER A 246 7.86 -5.57 -18.33
N GLU A 247 7.43 -6.35 -19.31
CA GLU A 247 7.26 -5.91 -20.70
C GLU A 247 6.22 -4.78 -20.86
N MET A 248 5.30 -4.66 -19.93
CA MET A 248 4.38 -3.51 -19.86
C MET A 248 5.13 -2.17 -19.78
N MET A 249 6.37 -2.18 -19.28
CA MET A 249 7.17 -0.97 -19.10
C MET A 249 8.20 -0.73 -20.20
N ARG A 250 8.23 -1.59 -21.23
CA ARG A 250 9.25 -1.54 -22.31
C ARG A 250 9.46 -0.14 -22.88
N ASP A 251 8.38 0.54 -23.28
CA ASP A 251 8.47 1.86 -23.90
C ASP A 251 9.03 2.92 -22.94
N LYS A 252 8.62 2.86 -21.66
CA LYS A 252 9.11 3.77 -20.64
C LYS A 252 10.58 3.53 -20.29
N LEU A 253 10.99 2.26 -20.21
CA LEU A 253 12.38 1.90 -19.98
C LEU A 253 13.26 2.34 -21.15
N SER A 254 12.77 2.18 -22.38
CA SER A 254 13.49 2.61 -23.57
C SER A 254 13.57 4.13 -23.69
N GLN A 255 12.43 4.83 -23.65
CA GLN A 255 12.37 6.27 -23.90
C GLN A 255 12.83 7.11 -22.70
N GLY A 256 12.50 6.68 -21.49
CA GLY A 256 12.80 7.42 -20.26
C GLY A 256 14.16 7.14 -19.66
N TYR A 257 14.67 5.92 -19.84
CA TYR A 257 15.91 5.44 -19.21
C TYR A 257 17.01 5.04 -20.22
N GLY A 258 16.70 5.01 -21.51
CA GLY A 258 17.65 4.59 -22.54
C GLY A 258 18.03 3.10 -22.46
N LEU A 259 17.15 2.29 -21.88
CA LEU A 259 17.36 0.86 -21.67
C LEU A 259 16.80 0.04 -22.85
N HIS A 260 17.49 -1.02 -23.22
CA HIS A 260 17.08 -1.91 -24.31
C HIS A 260 16.65 -3.26 -23.79
N GLY A 261 15.39 -3.64 -24.08
CA GLY A 261 14.95 -5.03 -23.89
C GLY A 261 15.63 -5.93 -24.90
N PHE A 262 16.27 -7.02 -24.47
CA PHE A 262 17.09 -7.86 -25.35
C PHE A 262 16.71 -9.34 -25.36
N ALA A 263 16.02 -9.83 -24.33
CA ALA A 263 15.57 -11.22 -24.25
C ALA A 263 14.32 -11.35 -23.39
N ALA A 264 13.57 -12.44 -23.57
CA ALA A 264 12.48 -12.80 -22.68
C ALA A 264 13.01 -13.53 -21.43
N CYS A 265 12.36 -13.32 -20.29
CA CYS A 265 12.51 -14.17 -19.12
C CYS A 265 11.38 -15.21 -19.19
N GLU A 266 11.58 -16.27 -19.97
CA GLU A 266 10.53 -17.21 -20.35
C GLU A 266 9.86 -17.86 -19.13
N GLY A 267 8.53 -17.91 -19.14
CA GLY A 267 7.74 -18.49 -18.04
C GLY A 267 7.57 -17.59 -16.82
N VAL A 268 8.29 -16.47 -16.74
CA VAL A 268 8.17 -15.53 -15.61
C VAL A 268 7.22 -14.38 -15.94
N ARG A 269 6.23 -14.17 -15.08
CA ARG A 269 5.25 -13.11 -15.26
C ARG A 269 5.06 -12.32 -13.96
N GLU A 270 4.86 -11.04 -14.11
CA GLU A 270 4.38 -10.16 -13.05
C GLU A 270 2.85 -10.10 -13.11
N HIS A 271 2.21 -10.30 -11.97
CA HIS A 271 0.75 -10.25 -11.85
C HIS A 271 0.33 -8.95 -11.18
N HIS A 272 -0.85 -8.46 -11.54
CA HIS A 272 -1.39 -7.21 -11.01
C HIS A 272 -2.79 -7.45 -10.46
N TYR A 273 -3.05 -6.93 -9.28
CA TYR A 273 -4.34 -7.06 -8.58
C TYR A 273 -4.84 -5.71 -8.09
N ALA A 274 -6.15 -5.53 -8.14
CA ALA A 274 -6.86 -4.52 -7.39
C ALA A 274 -7.57 -5.19 -6.21
N ILE A 275 -7.27 -4.76 -5.01
CA ILE A 275 -7.86 -5.31 -3.80
C ILE A 275 -8.82 -4.27 -3.22
N GLY A 276 -10.06 -4.68 -2.95
CA GLY A 276 -11.11 -3.82 -2.43
C GLY A 276 -11.95 -4.51 -1.36
N THR A 277 -12.76 -3.73 -0.66
CA THR A 277 -13.82 -4.25 0.21
C THR A 277 -15.14 -4.29 -0.57
N THR A 278 -16.12 -5.09 -0.11
CA THR A 278 -17.47 -5.17 -0.73
C THR A 278 -18.09 -3.79 -0.93
N ARG A 279 -17.87 -2.86 0.01
CA ARG A 279 -18.42 -1.50 -0.04
C ARG A 279 -17.67 -0.61 -1.04
N LYS A 280 -16.35 -0.74 -1.12
CA LYS A 280 -15.48 0.13 -1.93
C LYS A 280 -15.44 -0.29 -3.40
N VAL A 281 -15.69 -1.56 -3.72
CA VAL A 281 -15.86 -2.03 -5.12
C VAL A 281 -17.02 -1.30 -5.83
N GLN A 282 -17.97 -0.72 -5.08
CA GLN A 282 -19.05 0.12 -5.66
C GLN A 282 -18.59 1.54 -6.03
N HIS A 283 -17.38 1.97 -5.65
CA HIS A 283 -16.87 3.28 -6.04
C HIS A 283 -16.73 3.36 -7.59
N PRO A 284 -17.31 4.38 -8.26
CA PRO A 284 -17.37 4.41 -9.73
C PRO A 284 -16.02 4.28 -10.43
N LEU A 285 -14.97 4.92 -9.87
CA LEU A 285 -13.62 4.85 -10.43
C LEU A 285 -12.96 3.48 -10.19
N VAL A 286 -13.21 2.85 -9.04
CA VAL A 286 -12.75 1.48 -8.80
C VAL A 286 -13.40 0.52 -9.77
N GLN A 287 -14.71 0.66 -10.05
CA GLN A 287 -15.37 -0.15 -11.07
C GLN A 287 -14.79 0.05 -12.47
N ARG A 288 -14.36 1.26 -12.82
CA ARG A 288 -13.66 1.51 -14.10
C ARG A 288 -12.32 0.78 -14.16
N LEU A 289 -11.55 0.77 -13.05
CA LEU A 289 -10.30 0.02 -12.97
C LEU A 289 -10.52 -1.47 -13.20
N LEU A 290 -11.60 -2.03 -12.60
CA LEU A 290 -11.93 -3.46 -12.72
C LEU A 290 -12.44 -3.85 -14.11
N LYS A 291 -13.08 -2.93 -14.85
CA LYS A 291 -13.68 -3.18 -16.18
C LYS A 291 -12.77 -2.82 -17.36
N GLY A 292 -11.78 -1.97 -17.13
CA GLY A 292 -11.00 -1.33 -18.20
C GLY A 292 -9.76 -2.11 -18.62
N GLN A 293 -9.59 -3.35 -18.18
CA GLN A 293 -8.45 -4.17 -18.60
C GLN A 293 -8.85 -5.06 -19.78
N PRO A 294 -8.09 -5.06 -20.89
CA PRO A 294 -8.27 -6.06 -21.93
C PRO A 294 -7.92 -7.44 -21.36
N THR A 295 -8.82 -8.39 -21.59
CA THR A 295 -8.62 -9.83 -21.35
C THR A 295 -7.41 -10.37 -22.07
#